data_d2fc06e1aa6b8d1f11eb7ac782bc6546
#
_entry.id   d2fc06e1aa6b8d1f11eb7ac782bc6546
#
_cell.length_a   1.000
_cell.length_b   1.000
_cell.length_c   1.000
_cell.angle_alpha   90.00
_cell.angle_beta   90.00
_cell.angle_gamma   90.00
#
_symmetry.space_group_name_H-M   'P 1'
#
loop_
_entity.id
_entity.type
_entity.pdbx_description
1 polymer ?
#
loop_
_entity_poly.entity_id
_entity_poly.type
_entity_poly.pdbx_seq_one_letter_code
_entity_poly.pdbx_strand_id
1 'polypeptide(L)'
;YHEGISRITAADIAMAKRLGYVVKLLGIAEADDTGAIGVRVHPTMVPLTHPLASVRESYNAVFVEGAAVGSLMFYGRGAGGSPTASAVLGDIIDGALNLANGTHGALGTFGRAAILPIDETSAEYLLSLDVADRPGVLHAVTGVFARNDVSIRAAEQEGNGPDARLVFITHEAKEKAVQATVRELRELDVVRNIGGLLRVIGG
;
A
#
# COMPACT_ATOMS: atom_id res chain seq x y z
N TYR A 1 0.99 -10.34 -6.63
CA TYR A 1 1.11 -9.08 -7.39
C TYR A 1 2.32 -8.28 -6.92
N HIS A 2 3.00 -7.58 -7.85
CA HIS A 2 4.07 -6.66 -7.47
C HIS A 2 4.12 -5.43 -8.38
N GLU A 3 4.54 -4.31 -7.80
CA GLU A 3 4.73 -3.04 -8.48
C GLU A 3 6.01 -2.36 -7.95
N GLY A 4 6.88 -1.94 -8.85
CA GLY A 4 8.15 -1.31 -8.48
C GLY A 4 8.01 0.18 -8.16
N ILE A 5 9.09 0.76 -7.63
CA ILE A 5 9.15 2.18 -7.22
C ILE A 5 9.52 3.13 -8.34
N SER A 6 9.86 2.64 -9.54
CA SER A 6 10.40 3.46 -10.64
C SER A 6 9.42 4.51 -11.18
N ARG A 7 8.13 4.36 -10.89
CA ARG A 7 7.09 5.33 -11.26
C ARG A 7 6.83 6.40 -10.19
N ILE A 8 7.40 6.24 -9.00
CA ILE A 8 7.22 7.20 -7.90
C ILE A 8 8.14 8.39 -8.12
N THR A 9 7.56 9.57 -8.21
CA THR A 9 8.27 10.82 -8.44
C THR A 9 8.52 11.59 -7.15
N ALA A 10 9.43 12.56 -7.19
CA ALA A 10 9.62 13.49 -6.07
C ALA A 10 8.34 14.29 -5.74
N ALA A 11 7.52 14.57 -6.76
CA ALA A 11 6.24 15.25 -6.59
C ALA A 11 5.23 14.39 -5.80
N ASP A 12 5.17 13.09 -6.09
CA ASP A 12 4.30 12.16 -5.34
C ASP A 12 4.71 12.06 -3.87
N ILE A 13 6.02 12.01 -3.60
CA ILE A 13 6.55 12.00 -2.22
C ILE A 13 6.24 13.30 -1.49
N ALA A 14 6.42 14.45 -2.16
CA ALA A 14 6.11 15.76 -1.57
C ALA A 14 4.61 15.90 -1.27
N MET A 15 3.75 15.43 -2.17
CA MET A 15 2.30 15.41 -2.00
C MET A 15 1.90 14.50 -0.82
N ALA A 16 2.42 13.27 -0.77
CA ALA A 16 2.17 12.37 0.34
C ALA A 16 2.53 13.02 1.69
N LYS A 17 3.71 13.64 1.78
CA LYS A 17 4.17 14.33 3.00
C LYS A 17 3.23 15.47 3.41
N ARG A 18 2.76 16.28 2.46
CA ARG A 18 1.83 17.38 2.73
C ARG A 18 0.49 16.88 3.26
N LEU A 19 0.03 15.74 2.76
CA LEU A 19 -1.21 15.09 3.20
C LEU A 19 -1.06 14.29 4.50
N GLY A 20 0.12 14.30 5.14
CA GLY A 20 0.35 13.59 6.40
C GLY A 20 0.72 12.11 6.23
N TYR A 21 1.29 11.74 5.08
CA TYR A 21 1.72 10.38 4.78
C TYR A 21 3.21 10.29 4.47
N VAL A 22 3.74 9.08 4.53
CA VAL A 22 5.04 8.70 3.98
C VAL A 22 4.85 7.58 2.97
N VAL A 23 5.61 7.60 1.88
CA VAL A 23 5.60 6.51 0.90
C VAL A 23 6.60 5.44 1.32
N LYS A 24 6.14 4.20 1.43
CA LYS A 24 6.94 3.01 1.75
C LYS A 24 6.71 1.92 0.71
N LEU A 25 7.74 1.13 0.41
CA LEU A 25 7.55 -0.13 -0.31
C LEU A 25 7.16 -1.20 0.71
N LEU A 26 5.94 -1.72 0.61
CA LEU A 26 5.42 -2.70 1.54
C LEU A 26 5.13 -4.04 0.85
N GLY A 27 5.47 -5.13 1.53
CA GLY A 27 4.90 -6.45 1.29
C GLY A 27 3.69 -6.63 2.21
N ILE A 28 2.54 -6.93 1.64
CA ILE A 28 1.27 -7.03 2.36
C ILE A 28 0.67 -8.41 2.08
N ALA A 29 0.25 -9.10 3.13
CA ALA A 29 -0.51 -10.33 3.05
C ALA A 29 -1.76 -10.16 3.93
N GLU A 30 -2.94 -10.33 3.34
CA GLU A 30 -4.23 -10.18 4.00
C GLU A 30 -5.13 -11.36 3.64
N ALA A 31 -5.86 -11.86 4.63
CA ALA A 31 -6.91 -12.84 4.39
C ALA A 31 -8.26 -12.13 4.30
N ASP A 32 -9.09 -12.52 3.34
CA ASP A 32 -10.49 -12.10 3.30
C ASP A 32 -11.37 -12.97 4.22
N ASP A 33 -12.66 -12.64 4.30
CA ASP A 33 -13.65 -13.36 5.13
C ASP A 33 -13.83 -14.83 4.71
N THR A 34 -13.41 -15.20 3.51
CA THR A 34 -13.45 -16.59 3.01
C THR A 34 -12.18 -17.38 3.35
N GLY A 35 -11.14 -16.70 3.87
CA GLY A 35 -9.81 -17.24 4.10
C GLY A 35 -8.92 -17.29 2.85
N ALA A 36 -9.33 -16.65 1.75
CA ALA A 36 -8.45 -16.45 0.60
C ALA A 36 -7.43 -15.36 0.93
N ILE A 37 -6.19 -15.52 0.45
CA ILE A 37 -5.06 -14.65 0.80
C ILE A 37 -4.65 -13.78 -0.39
N GLY A 38 -4.73 -12.46 -0.22
CA GLY A 38 -4.13 -11.48 -1.11
C GLY A 38 -2.68 -11.22 -0.73
N VAL A 39 -1.75 -11.42 -1.65
CA VAL A 39 -0.32 -11.13 -1.45
C VAL A 39 0.15 -10.13 -2.49
N ARG A 40 0.72 -9.02 -2.02
CA ARG A 40 1.17 -7.94 -2.90
C ARG A 40 2.40 -7.21 -2.37
N VAL A 41 3.20 -6.69 -3.27
CA VAL A 41 4.33 -5.79 -2.96
C VAL A 41 4.20 -4.56 -3.84
N HIS A 42 4.07 -3.39 -3.24
CA HIS A 42 3.92 -2.13 -3.98
C HIS A 42 4.28 -0.91 -3.13
N PRO A 43 4.56 0.25 -3.77
CA PRO A 43 4.61 1.53 -3.07
C PRO A 43 3.27 1.84 -2.41
N THR A 44 3.32 2.25 -1.15
CA THR A 44 2.11 2.47 -0.33
C THR A 44 2.26 3.77 0.45
N MET A 45 1.21 4.55 0.50
CA MET A 45 1.09 5.68 1.41
C MET A 45 0.74 5.18 2.80
N VAL A 46 1.58 5.50 3.76
CA VAL A 46 1.44 5.11 5.17
C VAL A 46 1.16 6.37 5.99
N PRO A 47 0.05 6.46 6.72
CA PRO A 47 -0.22 7.60 7.60
C PRO A 47 0.92 7.81 8.59
N LEU A 48 1.28 9.06 8.90
CA LEU A 48 2.35 9.36 9.88
C LEU A 48 2.03 8.84 11.29
N THR A 49 0.77 8.56 11.59
CA THR A 49 0.32 7.95 12.84
C THR A 49 0.53 6.43 12.88
N HIS A 50 0.71 5.78 11.74
CA HIS A 50 0.90 4.34 11.66
C HIS A 50 2.33 3.96 12.09
N PRO A 51 2.53 2.90 12.89
CA PRO A 51 3.86 2.49 13.38
C PRO A 51 4.92 2.30 12.28
N LEU A 52 4.55 1.75 11.13
CA LEU A 52 5.45 1.56 9.98
C LEU A 52 6.01 2.87 9.40
N ALA A 53 5.36 4.01 9.63
CA ALA A 53 5.85 5.30 9.15
C ALA A 53 7.18 5.70 9.80
N SER A 54 7.43 5.23 11.02
CA SER A 54 8.65 5.54 11.80
C SER A 54 9.87 4.71 11.39
N VAL A 55 9.69 3.64 10.61
CA VAL A 55 10.79 2.75 10.19
C VAL A 55 11.66 3.46 9.17
N ARG A 56 12.96 3.62 9.47
CA ARG A 56 13.92 4.39 8.64
C ARG A 56 15.25 3.67 8.53
N GLU A 57 16.07 4.14 7.60
CA GLU A 57 17.45 3.66 7.37
C GLU A 57 17.53 2.15 7.14
N SER A 58 18.42 1.46 7.86
CA SER A 58 18.62 0.01 7.77
C SER A 58 17.70 -0.82 8.66
N TYR A 59 16.70 -0.19 9.27
CA TYR A 59 15.74 -0.91 10.09
C TYR A 59 14.63 -1.51 9.22
N ASN A 60 14.17 -2.67 9.65
CA ASN A 60 13.03 -3.37 9.08
C ASN A 60 11.95 -3.55 10.15
N ALA A 61 10.73 -3.69 9.70
CA ALA A 61 9.62 -4.03 10.57
C ALA A 61 8.66 -5.01 9.89
N VAL A 62 8.05 -5.85 10.71
CA VAL A 62 6.88 -6.65 10.35
C VAL A 62 5.76 -6.20 11.27
N PHE A 63 4.69 -5.69 10.69
CA PHE A 63 3.49 -5.29 11.39
C PHE A 63 2.42 -6.36 11.18
N VAL A 64 1.80 -6.82 12.25
CA VAL A 64 0.81 -7.91 12.21
C VAL A 64 -0.43 -7.46 12.95
N GLU A 65 -1.57 -7.63 12.34
CA GLU A 65 -2.88 -7.45 12.95
C GLU A 65 -3.54 -8.81 13.13
N GLY A 66 -3.79 -9.16 14.37
CA GLY A 66 -4.41 -10.43 14.74
C GLY A 66 -5.69 -10.23 15.53
N ALA A 67 -6.73 -11.02 15.22
CA ALA A 67 -8.04 -10.91 15.85
C ALA A 67 -7.99 -11.03 17.38
N ALA A 68 -7.07 -11.84 17.93
CA ALA A 68 -6.96 -12.06 19.36
C ALA A 68 -5.95 -11.13 20.05
N VAL A 69 -4.85 -10.78 19.37
CA VAL A 69 -3.72 -10.06 19.96
C VAL A 69 -3.73 -8.57 19.62
N GLY A 70 -4.54 -8.16 18.64
CA GLY A 70 -4.51 -6.81 18.10
C GLY A 70 -3.26 -6.55 17.27
N SER A 71 -2.75 -5.33 17.32
CA SER A 71 -1.59 -4.89 16.53
C SER A 71 -0.28 -5.20 17.21
N LEU A 72 0.63 -5.86 16.52
CA LEU A 72 2.01 -6.13 16.94
C LEU A 72 2.98 -5.60 15.90
N MET A 73 4.13 -5.12 16.34
CA MET A 73 5.24 -4.75 15.47
C MET A 73 6.55 -5.38 15.93
N PHE A 74 7.19 -6.12 15.06
CA PHE A 74 8.57 -6.58 15.23
C PHE A 74 9.46 -5.59 14.49
N TYR A 75 10.42 -5.00 15.20
CA TYR A 75 11.27 -3.94 14.67
C TYR A 75 12.73 -4.18 15.03
N GLY A 76 13.60 -4.10 14.06
CA GLY A 76 15.02 -4.32 14.29
C GLY A 76 15.89 -4.08 13.06
N ARG A 77 17.19 -4.22 13.22
CA ARG A 77 18.14 -4.13 12.11
C ARG A 77 18.08 -5.42 11.29
N GLY A 78 17.72 -5.31 10.02
CA GLY A 78 17.70 -6.45 9.09
C GLY A 78 19.04 -6.64 8.37
N ALA A 79 19.82 -5.57 8.20
CA ALA A 79 21.11 -5.59 7.52
C ALA A 79 22.26 -5.19 8.45
N GLY A 80 23.46 -5.69 8.13
CA GLY A 80 24.68 -5.44 8.87
C GLY A 80 25.35 -6.72 9.34
N GLY A 81 26.69 -6.73 9.45
CA GLY A 81 27.47 -7.92 9.82
C GLY A 81 27.06 -8.49 11.17
N SER A 82 27.03 -7.66 12.22
CA SER A 82 26.68 -8.12 13.57
C SER A 82 25.22 -8.62 13.71
N PRO A 83 24.18 -7.91 13.25
CA PRO A 83 22.83 -8.42 13.30
C PRO A 83 22.63 -9.74 12.56
N THR A 84 23.19 -9.84 11.36
CA THR A 84 23.11 -11.06 10.55
C THR A 84 23.85 -12.23 11.21
N ALA A 85 25.06 -12.00 11.71
CA ALA A 85 25.83 -13.02 12.43
C ALA A 85 25.09 -13.51 13.69
N SER A 86 24.48 -12.59 14.44
CA SER A 86 23.68 -12.93 15.63
C SER A 86 22.47 -13.81 15.29
N ALA A 87 21.74 -13.49 14.20
CA ALA A 87 20.61 -14.30 13.75
C ALA A 87 21.06 -15.71 13.33
N VAL A 88 22.09 -15.80 12.49
CA VAL A 88 22.65 -17.11 12.05
C VAL A 88 23.11 -17.96 13.24
N LEU A 89 23.82 -17.33 14.20
CA LEU A 89 24.28 -18.04 15.39
C LEU A 89 23.11 -18.51 16.26
N GLY A 90 22.06 -17.71 16.39
CA GLY A 90 20.85 -18.09 17.11
C GLY A 90 20.20 -19.33 16.50
N ASP A 91 20.00 -19.34 15.20
CA ASP A 91 19.42 -20.49 14.47
C ASP A 91 20.29 -21.75 14.59
N ILE A 92 21.63 -21.61 14.56
CA ILE A 92 22.55 -22.74 14.78
C ILE A 92 22.40 -23.32 16.18
N ILE A 93 22.34 -22.46 17.20
CA ILE A 93 22.17 -22.87 18.61
C ILE A 93 20.82 -23.58 18.79
N ASP A 94 19.73 -23.00 18.28
CA ASP A 94 18.39 -23.62 18.36
C ASP A 94 18.36 -24.98 17.66
N GLY A 95 18.95 -25.08 16.47
CA GLY A 95 19.09 -26.33 15.75
C GLY A 95 19.89 -27.38 16.53
N ALA A 96 21.00 -26.99 17.14
CA ALA A 96 21.82 -27.90 17.95
C ALA A 96 21.08 -28.36 19.22
N LEU A 97 20.37 -27.51 19.90
CA LEU A 97 19.55 -27.84 21.07
C LEU A 97 18.42 -28.81 20.71
N ASN A 98 17.73 -28.57 19.60
CA ASN A 98 16.69 -29.45 19.09
C ASN A 98 17.24 -30.84 18.78
N LEU A 99 18.38 -30.94 18.13
CA LEU A 99 19.05 -32.22 17.85
C LEU A 99 19.45 -32.94 19.16
N ALA A 100 20.05 -32.22 20.11
CA ALA A 100 20.49 -32.79 21.38
C ALA A 100 19.31 -33.33 22.21
N ASN A 101 18.16 -32.65 22.16
CA ASN A 101 16.96 -33.02 22.91
C ASN A 101 16.03 -33.99 22.15
N GLY A 102 16.34 -34.36 20.91
CA GLY A 102 15.45 -35.16 20.07
C GLY A 102 14.13 -34.44 19.75
N THR A 103 14.13 -33.13 19.75
CA THR A 103 12.95 -32.29 19.45
C THR A 103 13.09 -31.64 18.08
N HIS A 104 11.99 -31.15 17.54
CA HIS A 104 11.96 -30.33 16.33
C HIS A 104 10.90 -29.25 16.52
N GLY A 105 11.06 -28.16 15.77
CA GLY A 105 10.07 -27.08 15.78
C GLY A 105 8.68 -27.62 15.39
N ALA A 106 7.69 -27.38 16.25
CA ALA A 106 6.31 -27.73 15.95
C ALA A 106 5.73 -26.72 14.95
N LEU A 107 6.01 -26.94 13.68
CA LEU A 107 5.26 -26.29 12.62
C LEU A 107 3.94 -27.04 12.48
N GLY A 108 2.82 -26.38 12.73
CA GLY A 108 1.50 -26.97 12.52
C GLY A 108 1.29 -27.46 11.07
N THR A 109 0.17 -28.10 10.81
CA THR A 109 -0.19 -28.51 9.45
C THR A 109 -0.58 -27.28 8.64
N PHE A 110 0.17 -27.01 7.58
CA PHE A 110 -0.17 -25.95 6.64
C PHE A 110 -1.22 -26.43 5.65
N GLY A 111 -2.33 -25.69 5.54
CA GLY A 111 -3.31 -25.86 4.47
C GLY A 111 -2.88 -25.11 3.21
N ARG A 112 -3.53 -25.39 2.09
CA ARG A 112 -3.45 -24.56 0.89
C ARG A 112 -4.51 -23.47 0.98
N ALA A 113 -4.11 -22.21 1.02
CA ALA A 113 -5.02 -21.09 0.88
C ALA A 113 -5.32 -20.83 -0.62
N ALA A 114 -6.54 -20.39 -0.91
CA ALA A 114 -6.84 -19.79 -2.20
C ALA A 114 -6.12 -18.45 -2.31
N ILE A 115 -5.57 -18.14 -3.48
CA ILE A 115 -4.93 -16.84 -3.72
C ILE A 115 -5.95 -15.88 -4.29
N LEU A 116 -6.15 -14.74 -3.62
CA LEU A 116 -7.02 -13.67 -4.08
C LEU A 116 -6.31 -12.88 -5.19
N PRO A 117 -6.92 -12.79 -6.40
CA PRO A 117 -6.39 -11.94 -7.46
C PRO A 117 -6.34 -10.48 -7.02
N ILE A 118 -5.36 -9.70 -7.53
CA ILE A 118 -5.23 -8.28 -7.18
C ILE A 118 -6.52 -7.49 -7.45
N ASP A 119 -7.23 -7.78 -8.53
CA ASP A 119 -8.47 -7.11 -8.92
C ASP A 119 -9.59 -7.23 -7.88
N GLU A 120 -9.55 -8.25 -7.04
CA GLU A 120 -10.53 -8.49 -5.96
C GLU A 120 -10.07 -7.93 -4.61
N THR A 121 -8.82 -7.47 -4.49
CA THR A 121 -8.36 -6.79 -3.27
C THR A 121 -8.95 -5.39 -3.17
N SER A 122 -9.10 -4.90 -1.94
CA SER A 122 -9.57 -3.55 -1.66
C SER A 122 -8.49 -2.72 -1.00
N ALA A 123 -8.51 -1.42 -1.24
CA ALA A 123 -7.66 -0.43 -0.57
C ALA A 123 -8.27 0.96 -0.71
N GLU A 124 -7.79 1.92 0.06
CA GLU A 124 -7.94 3.33 -0.27
C GLU A 124 -6.87 3.74 -1.30
N TYR A 125 -7.17 4.75 -2.11
CA TYR A 125 -6.26 5.21 -3.16
C TYR A 125 -6.09 6.71 -3.15
N LEU A 126 -4.87 7.16 -3.38
CA LEU A 126 -4.60 8.52 -3.82
C LEU A 126 -4.42 8.51 -5.35
N LEU A 127 -5.12 9.41 -6.01
CA LEU A 127 -5.01 9.64 -7.45
C LEU A 127 -4.81 11.13 -7.72
N SER A 128 -3.79 11.48 -8.49
CA SER A 128 -3.55 12.85 -8.95
C SER A 128 -3.77 12.97 -10.46
N LEU A 129 -4.41 14.06 -10.87
CA LEU A 129 -4.76 14.34 -12.28
C LEU A 129 -4.32 15.75 -12.62
N ASP A 130 -3.54 15.92 -13.68
CA ASP A 130 -3.33 17.23 -14.29
C ASP A 130 -4.51 17.51 -15.25
N VAL A 131 -5.22 18.59 -15.01
CA VAL A 131 -6.48 18.88 -15.69
C VAL A 131 -6.50 20.26 -16.36
N ALA A 132 -7.46 20.49 -17.25
CA ALA A 132 -7.77 21.81 -17.76
C ALA A 132 -8.50 22.61 -16.66
N ASP A 133 -8.07 23.85 -16.38
CA ASP A 133 -8.74 24.70 -15.40
C ASP A 133 -9.91 25.46 -16.07
N ARG A 134 -11.07 24.82 -16.07
CA ARG A 134 -12.31 25.37 -16.63
C ARG A 134 -13.55 24.82 -15.94
N PRO A 135 -14.67 25.56 -15.96
CA PRO A 135 -15.92 25.07 -15.41
C PRO A 135 -16.34 23.70 -15.96
N GLY A 136 -16.86 22.84 -15.08
CA GLY A 136 -17.35 21.50 -15.42
C GLY A 136 -16.32 20.39 -15.31
N VAL A 137 -15.02 20.68 -15.17
CA VAL A 137 -13.96 19.66 -15.08
C VAL A 137 -14.16 18.76 -13.88
N LEU A 138 -14.39 19.33 -12.70
CA LEU A 138 -14.63 18.54 -11.48
C LEU A 138 -15.86 17.65 -11.62
N HIS A 139 -16.93 18.16 -12.25
CA HIS A 139 -18.15 17.35 -12.52
C HIS A 139 -17.84 16.18 -13.46
N ALA A 140 -17.11 16.41 -14.55
CA ALA A 140 -16.75 15.35 -15.50
C ALA A 140 -15.92 14.26 -14.82
N VAL A 141 -14.89 14.66 -14.04
CA VAL A 141 -14.00 13.75 -13.33
C VAL A 141 -14.75 12.96 -12.25
N THR A 142 -15.49 13.63 -11.36
CA THR A 142 -16.22 12.96 -10.29
C THR A 142 -17.35 12.05 -10.82
N GLY A 143 -17.91 12.37 -11.98
CA GLY A 143 -18.86 11.51 -12.69
C GLY A 143 -18.27 10.16 -13.09
N VAL A 144 -16.98 10.09 -13.42
CA VAL A 144 -16.28 8.83 -13.70
C VAL A 144 -16.16 7.98 -12.45
N PHE A 145 -15.77 8.57 -11.32
CA PHE A 145 -15.72 7.85 -10.04
C PHE A 145 -17.09 7.24 -9.67
N ALA A 146 -18.14 8.04 -9.82
CA ALA A 146 -19.50 7.59 -9.50
C ALA A 146 -19.97 6.42 -10.39
N ARG A 147 -19.68 6.45 -11.71
CA ARG A 147 -20.04 5.36 -12.64
C ARG A 147 -19.32 4.05 -12.33
N ASN A 148 -18.11 4.14 -11.78
CA ASN A 148 -17.31 2.97 -11.42
C ASN A 148 -17.46 2.55 -9.94
N ASP A 149 -18.44 3.12 -9.23
CA ASP A 149 -18.73 2.83 -7.81
C ASP A 149 -17.51 3.07 -6.89
N VAL A 150 -16.71 4.10 -7.20
CA VAL A 150 -15.59 4.53 -6.38
C VAL A 150 -15.97 5.79 -5.61
N SER A 151 -16.06 5.67 -4.29
CA SER A 151 -16.41 6.78 -3.41
C SER A 151 -15.20 7.65 -3.09
N ILE A 152 -15.35 8.97 -3.21
CA ILE A 152 -14.32 9.95 -2.92
C ILE A 152 -14.42 10.36 -1.45
N ARG A 153 -13.33 10.20 -0.68
CA ARG A 153 -13.22 10.65 0.71
C ARG A 153 -12.79 12.11 0.79
N ALA A 154 -11.83 12.50 -0.04
CA ALA A 154 -11.32 13.87 -0.09
C ALA A 154 -10.94 14.25 -1.52
N ALA A 155 -11.11 15.53 -1.85
CA ALA A 155 -10.67 16.12 -3.09
C ALA A 155 -10.04 17.47 -2.82
N GLU A 156 -8.90 17.74 -3.46
CA GLU A 156 -8.17 18.99 -3.37
C GLU A 156 -7.78 19.46 -4.76
N GLN A 157 -7.90 20.74 -5.04
CA GLN A 157 -7.36 21.36 -6.24
C GLN A 157 -6.12 22.18 -5.90
N GLU A 158 -5.06 21.97 -6.65
CA GLU A 158 -3.80 22.69 -6.58
C GLU A 158 -3.55 23.43 -7.87
N GLY A 159 -2.88 24.59 -7.74
CA GLY A 159 -2.55 25.40 -8.90
C GLY A 159 -3.78 25.97 -9.61
N ASN A 160 -3.51 26.63 -10.74
CA ASN A 160 -4.52 27.24 -11.59
C ASN A 160 -4.04 27.24 -13.05
N GLY A 161 -4.96 27.46 -13.99
CA GLY A 161 -4.64 27.54 -15.41
C GLY A 161 -3.95 26.27 -15.94
N PRO A 162 -2.75 26.39 -16.56
CA PRO A 162 -2.05 25.24 -17.13
C PRO A 162 -1.50 24.27 -16.10
N ASP A 163 -1.34 24.70 -14.84
CA ASP A 163 -0.77 23.91 -13.75
C ASP A 163 -1.85 23.36 -12.79
N ALA A 164 -3.12 23.38 -13.21
CA ALA A 164 -4.21 22.87 -12.38
C ALA A 164 -4.11 21.35 -12.21
N ARG A 165 -4.14 20.94 -10.95
CA ARG A 165 -4.10 19.53 -10.55
C ARG A 165 -5.24 19.22 -9.58
N LEU A 166 -5.92 18.11 -9.80
CA LEU A 166 -6.87 17.54 -8.86
C LEU A 166 -6.23 16.35 -8.16
N VAL A 167 -6.36 16.31 -6.84
CA VAL A 167 -5.89 15.21 -6.01
C VAL A 167 -7.10 14.62 -5.31
N PHE A 168 -7.29 13.32 -5.46
CA PHE A 168 -8.39 12.58 -4.84
C PHE A 168 -7.83 11.53 -3.87
N ILE A 169 -8.48 11.39 -2.72
CA ILE A 169 -8.34 10.23 -1.85
C ILE A 169 -9.70 9.52 -1.84
N THR A 170 -9.72 8.23 -2.17
CA THR A 170 -10.95 7.44 -2.17
C THR A 170 -11.23 6.84 -0.80
N HIS A 171 -12.47 6.47 -0.54
CA HIS A 171 -12.75 5.42 0.43
C HIS A 171 -12.22 4.09 -0.09
N GLU A 172 -12.30 3.05 0.74
CA GLU A 172 -11.95 1.69 0.33
C GLU A 172 -12.74 1.28 -0.92
N ALA A 173 -12.02 0.80 -1.93
CA ALA A 173 -12.58 0.38 -3.21
C ALA A 173 -11.79 -0.80 -3.77
N LYS A 174 -12.47 -1.67 -4.54
CA LYS A 174 -11.80 -2.78 -5.22
C LYS A 174 -10.85 -2.27 -6.29
N GLU A 175 -9.68 -2.91 -6.38
CA GLU A 175 -8.67 -2.57 -7.40
C GLU A 175 -9.26 -2.49 -8.80
N LYS A 176 -10.10 -3.47 -9.19
CA LYS A 176 -10.74 -3.48 -10.53
C LYS A 176 -11.58 -2.23 -10.81
N ALA A 177 -12.29 -1.70 -9.81
CA ALA A 177 -13.11 -0.51 -9.94
C ALA A 177 -12.23 0.74 -10.13
N VAL A 178 -11.15 0.85 -9.34
CA VAL A 178 -10.18 1.94 -9.46
C VAL A 178 -9.45 1.90 -10.78
N GLN A 179 -9.04 0.74 -11.26
CA GLN A 179 -8.41 0.59 -12.57
C GLN A 179 -9.37 0.93 -13.72
N ALA A 180 -10.66 0.61 -13.60
CA ALA A 180 -11.67 1.04 -14.56
C ALA A 180 -11.84 2.56 -14.54
N THR A 181 -11.89 3.17 -13.35
CA THR A 181 -11.92 4.62 -13.17
C THR A 181 -10.73 5.29 -13.85
N VAL A 182 -9.51 4.80 -13.64
CA VAL A 182 -8.29 5.34 -14.24
C VAL A 182 -8.32 5.22 -15.77
N ARG A 183 -8.81 4.10 -16.33
CA ARG A 183 -8.95 3.96 -17.79
C ARG A 183 -9.93 4.97 -18.37
N GLU A 184 -11.09 5.13 -17.73
CA GLU A 184 -12.11 6.06 -18.22
C GLU A 184 -11.68 7.53 -18.06
N LEU A 185 -10.96 7.88 -17.00
CA LEU A 185 -10.40 9.22 -16.81
C LEU A 185 -9.40 9.61 -17.91
N ARG A 186 -8.65 8.66 -18.46
CA ARG A 186 -7.71 8.92 -19.57
C ARG A 186 -8.40 9.33 -20.86
N GLU A 187 -9.66 8.93 -21.05
CA GLU A 187 -10.46 9.25 -22.23
C GLU A 187 -11.12 10.64 -22.15
N LEU A 188 -11.05 11.30 -21.00
CA LEU A 188 -11.62 12.63 -20.83
C LEU A 188 -10.70 13.71 -21.43
N ASP A 189 -11.20 14.50 -22.36
CA ASP A 189 -10.47 15.66 -22.97
C ASP A 189 -9.96 16.67 -21.95
N VAL A 190 -10.58 16.71 -20.75
CA VAL A 190 -10.22 17.62 -19.68
C VAL A 190 -9.05 17.13 -18.83
N VAL A 191 -8.70 15.84 -18.92
CA VAL A 191 -7.57 15.21 -18.23
C VAL A 191 -6.37 15.21 -19.17
N ARG A 192 -5.33 15.94 -18.81
CA ARG A 192 -4.09 16.04 -19.59
C ARG A 192 -3.13 14.90 -19.26
N ASN A 193 -3.07 14.55 -18.00
CA ASN A 193 -2.18 13.51 -17.51
C ASN A 193 -2.74 12.89 -16.23
N ILE A 194 -2.49 11.62 -16.04
CA ILE A 194 -2.72 10.93 -14.77
C ILE A 194 -1.36 10.78 -14.10
N GLY A 195 -1.22 11.42 -12.95
CA GLY A 195 -0.02 11.33 -12.13
C GLY A 195 0.05 10.03 -11.32
N GLY A 196 0.49 10.11 -10.08
CA GLY A 196 0.60 8.94 -9.21
C GLY A 196 -0.77 8.33 -8.88
N LEU A 197 -0.87 7.01 -8.98
CA LEU A 197 -1.88 6.20 -8.34
C LEU A 197 -1.19 5.42 -7.22
N LEU A 198 -1.49 5.76 -5.98
CA LEU A 198 -0.89 5.15 -4.81
C LEU A 198 -1.96 4.53 -3.92
N ARG A 199 -1.74 3.30 -3.50
CA ARG A 199 -2.57 2.67 -2.46
C ARG A 199 -2.22 3.26 -1.11
N VAL A 200 -3.21 3.41 -0.26
CA VAL A 200 -3.10 3.93 1.10
C VAL A 200 -3.39 2.80 2.07
N ILE A 201 -2.57 2.64 3.09
CA ILE A 201 -2.97 1.79 4.22
C ILE A 201 -4.12 2.50 4.92
N GLY A 202 -5.24 1.80 5.11
CA GLY A 202 -6.35 2.26 5.92
C GLY A 202 -5.90 2.57 7.35
N GLY A 203 -6.45 3.63 7.93
CA GLY A 203 -6.27 3.96 9.33
C GLY A 203 -7.31 3.23 10.19
#